data_8f1217c9af701f3b9ec1de5c2aaf291d
#
_entry.id   8f1217c9af701f3b9ec1de5c2aaf291d
#
_cell.length_a   1.000
_cell.length_b   1.000
_cell.length_c   1.000
_cell.angle_alpha   90.00
_cell.angle_beta   90.00
_cell.angle_gamma   90.00
#
_symmetry.space_group_name_H-M   'P 1'
#
loop_
_entity.id
_entity.type
_entity.pdbx_description
1 polymer ?
#
loop_
_entity_poly.entity_id
_entity_poly.type
_entity_poly.pdbx_seq_one_letter_code
_entity_poly.pdbx_strand_id
1 'polypeptide(L)'
;MSHITVTINGRSYRMACDDGEEERLATLAERFDGAIEELRGAFGEIGDQRLTVMAGIRVTDSLVEAERRLVALTAEIQSLKESRDAVVQQGYERETSIAARVGETADTIDRFAKSLNDSVRTDRDG
;
A
#
# COMPACT_ATOMS: atom_id res chain seq x y z
N MET A 1 18.24 1.69 31.27
CA MET A 1 19.00 0.87 30.29
C MET A 1 19.06 -0.56 30.78
N SER A 2 18.47 -1.44 30.03
CA SER A 2 18.39 -2.87 30.31
C SER A 2 19.52 -3.64 29.64
N HIS A 3 19.70 -4.88 30.04
CA HIS A 3 20.66 -5.79 29.43
C HIS A 3 19.95 -7.13 29.14
N ILE A 4 20.25 -7.69 27.99
CA ILE A 4 19.78 -9.03 27.62
C ILE A 4 20.95 -9.89 27.18
N THR A 5 20.87 -11.19 27.45
CA THR A 5 21.82 -12.16 26.93
C THR A 5 21.20 -12.89 25.75
N VAL A 6 21.84 -12.81 24.61
CA VAL A 6 21.41 -13.48 23.36
C VAL A 6 22.42 -14.54 22.97
N THR A 7 21.99 -15.60 22.33
CA THR A 7 22.86 -16.66 21.82
C THR A 7 22.90 -16.58 20.29
N ILE A 8 24.10 -16.38 19.75
CA ILE A 8 24.33 -16.30 18.30
C ILE A 8 25.48 -17.25 17.95
N ASN A 9 25.24 -18.16 17.05
CA ASN A 9 26.19 -19.17 16.61
C ASN A 9 26.79 -19.98 17.80
N GLY A 10 25.94 -20.36 18.75
CA GLY A 10 26.33 -21.11 19.96
C GLY A 10 27.06 -20.30 21.02
N ARG A 11 27.24 -19.01 20.84
CA ARG A 11 27.92 -18.13 21.81
C ARG A 11 26.94 -17.15 22.43
N SER A 12 27.08 -16.93 23.72
CA SER A 12 26.25 -15.99 24.46
C SER A 12 26.88 -14.60 24.49
N TYR A 13 26.07 -13.59 24.17
CA TYR A 13 26.48 -12.19 24.19
C TYR A 13 25.56 -11.40 25.11
N ARG A 14 26.14 -10.66 26.04
CA ARG A 14 25.40 -9.70 26.84
C ARG A 14 25.34 -8.36 26.11
N MET A 15 24.14 -7.90 25.80
CA MET A 15 23.90 -6.66 25.03
C MET A 15 23.07 -5.70 25.87
N ALA A 16 23.37 -4.41 25.74
CA ALA A 16 22.55 -3.35 26.29
C ALA A 16 21.44 -3.02 25.31
N CYS A 17 20.27 -2.70 25.83
CA CYS A 17 19.10 -2.23 25.07
C CYS A 17 18.36 -1.17 25.88
N ASP A 18 17.47 -0.46 25.24
CA ASP A 18 16.57 0.45 25.92
C ASP A 18 15.52 -0.35 26.72
N ASP A 19 15.02 0.27 27.79
CA ASP A 19 14.02 -0.37 28.63
C ASP A 19 12.75 -0.68 27.82
N GLY A 20 12.35 -1.95 27.79
CA GLY A 20 11.20 -2.43 27.03
C GLY A 20 11.52 -2.94 25.62
N GLU A 21 12.78 -2.88 25.17
CA GLU A 21 13.20 -3.41 23.86
C GLU A 21 13.84 -4.80 23.93
N GLU A 22 13.86 -5.42 25.10
CA GLU A 22 14.52 -6.71 25.33
C GLU A 22 13.96 -7.82 24.42
N GLU A 23 12.64 -7.92 24.32
CA GLU A 23 11.97 -8.93 23.49
C GLU A 23 12.24 -8.72 21.99
N ARG A 24 12.25 -7.46 21.57
CA ARG A 24 12.59 -7.09 20.20
C ARG A 24 14.02 -7.50 19.86
N LEU A 25 14.98 -7.20 20.74
CA LEU A 25 16.38 -7.53 20.53
C LEU A 25 16.58 -9.06 20.51
N ALA A 26 15.88 -9.79 21.37
CA ALA A 26 15.89 -11.26 21.35
C ALA A 26 15.44 -11.81 19.99
N THR A 27 14.32 -11.31 19.48
CA THR A 27 13.78 -11.71 18.17
C THR A 27 14.75 -11.39 17.02
N LEU A 28 15.41 -10.24 17.06
CA LEU A 28 16.42 -9.87 16.07
C LEU A 28 17.63 -10.79 16.11
N ALA A 29 18.09 -11.15 17.32
CA ALA A 29 19.19 -12.10 17.53
C ALA A 29 18.86 -13.50 16.99
N GLU A 30 17.64 -13.99 17.22
CA GLU A 30 17.18 -15.27 16.67
C GLU A 30 17.15 -15.26 15.13
N ARG A 31 16.69 -14.19 14.53
CA ARG A 31 16.68 -14.05 13.07
C ARG A 31 18.08 -14.01 12.48
N PHE A 32 19.00 -13.34 13.15
CA PHE A 32 20.39 -13.29 12.74
C PHE A 32 21.09 -14.65 12.89
N ASP A 33 20.84 -15.35 13.99
CA ASP A 33 21.32 -16.71 14.19
C ASP A 33 20.81 -17.65 13.10
N GLY A 34 19.54 -17.57 12.73
CA GLY A 34 18.94 -18.30 11.62
C GLY A 34 19.65 -18.05 10.29
N ALA A 35 20.02 -16.80 10.01
CA ALA A 35 20.78 -16.44 8.79
C ALA A 35 22.17 -17.09 8.77
N ILE A 36 22.84 -17.21 9.92
CA ILE A 36 24.12 -17.90 10.05
C ILE A 36 23.95 -19.41 9.76
N GLU A 37 22.91 -20.03 10.33
CA GLU A 37 22.63 -21.46 10.11
C GLU A 37 22.29 -21.77 8.64
N GLU A 38 21.55 -20.92 7.98
CA GLU A 38 21.28 -21.07 6.53
C GLU A 38 22.58 -21.03 5.70
N LEU A 39 23.47 -20.11 6.01
CA LEU A 39 24.76 -20.00 5.34
C LEU A 39 25.67 -21.19 5.62
N ARG A 40 25.66 -21.69 6.86
CA ARG A 40 26.37 -22.91 7.22
C ARG A 40 25.86 -24.11 6.41
N GLY A 41 24.56 -24.25 6.25
CA GLY A 41 23.95 -25.27 5.43
C GLY A 41 24.33 -25.18 3.95
N ALA A 42 24.45 -23.97 3.41
CA ALA A 42 24.79 -23.72 2.00
C ALA A 42 26.30 -23.84 1.70
N PHE A 43 27.16 -23.34 2.58
CA PHE A 43 28.61 -23.23 2.35
C PHE A 43 29.45 -24.16 3.22
N GLY A 44 28.87 -24.84 4.23
CA GLY A 44 29.57 -25.68 5.19
C GLY A 44 30.31 -24.90 6.26
N GLU A 45 31.21 -25.58 6.99
CA GLU A 45 32.01 -25.00 8.09
C GLU A 45 33.20 -24.22 7.53
N ILE A 46 32.96 -22.97 7.13
CA ILE A 46 34.01 -22.09 6.57
C ILE A 46 34.66 -21.18 7.61
N GLY A 47 34.35 -21.36 8.90
CA GLY A 47 34.78 -20.57 10.02
C GLY A 47 33.68 -19.65 10.56
N ASP A 48 33.58 -19.59 11.90
CA ASP A 48 32.50 -18.86 12.59
C ASP A 48 32.49 -17.37 12.27
N GLN A 49 33.67 -16.73 12.29
CA GLN A 49 33.81 -15.32 12.00
C GLN A 49 33.38 -15.00 10.55
N ARG A 50 33.81 -15.82 9.60
CA ARG A 50 33.45 -15.64 8.18
C ARG A 50 31.95 -15.83 7.95
N LEU A 51 31.34 -16.85 8.55
CA LEU A 51 29.89 -17.05 8.51
C LEU A 51 29.14 -15.86 9.10
N THR A 52 29.59 -15.32 10.23
CA THR A 52 28.98 -14.15 10.86
C THR A 52 29.06 -12.92 9.98
N VAL A 53 30.20 -12.65 9.36
CA VAL A 53 30.37 -11.52 8.43
C VAL A 53 29.48 -11.69 7.21
N MET A 54 29.44 -12.89 6.63
CA MET A 54 28.57 -13.19 5.49
C MET A 54 27.09 -13.02 5.83
N ALA A 55 26.67 -13.47 7.01
CA ALA A 55 25.31 -13.28 7.50
C ALA A 55 24.96 -11.79 7.66
N GLY A 56 25.89 -11.00 8.19
CA GLY A 56 25.73 -9.56 8.31
C GLY A 56 25.52 -8.87 6.93
N ILE A 57 26.34 -9.23 5.95
CA ILE A 57 26.23 -8.72 4.58
C ILE A 57 24.91 -9.14 3.96
N ARG A 58 24.50 -10.41 4.09
CA ARG A 58 23.24 -10.92 3.56
C ARG A 58 22.02 -10.23 4.17
N VAL A 59 22.02 -10.01 5.46
CA VAL A 59 20.93 -9.29 6.14
C VAL A 59 20.87 -7.84 5.68
N THR A 60 22.02 -7.20 5.50
CA THR A 60 22.11 -5.83 4.95
C THR A 60 21.59 -5.77 3.51
N ASP A 61 21.94 -6.74 2.69
CA ASP A 61 21.41 -6.84 1.31
C ASP A 61 19.89 -7.02 1.30
N SER A 62 19.36 -7.86 2.17
CA SER A 62 17.91 -8.04 2.33
C SER A 62 17.21 -6.76 2.78
N LEU A 63 17.86 -5.96 3.62
CA LEU A 63 17.34 -4.65 4.04
C LEU A 63 17.29 -3.68 2.85
N VAL A 64 18.36 -3.57 2.09
CA VAL A 64 18.40 -2.72 0.88
C VAL A 64 17.32 -3.12 -0.12
N GLU A 65 17.13 -4.41 -0.33
CA GLU A 65 16.08 -4.92 -1.22
C GLU A 65 14.67 -4.58 -0.69
N ALA A 66 14.45 -4.73 0.62
CA ALA A 66 13.18 -4.36 1.24
C ALA A 66 12.91 -2.85 1.11
N GLU A 67 13.91 -2.01 1.30
CA GLU A 67 13.81 -0.56 1.10
C GLU A 67 13.43 -0.20 -0.35
N ARG A 68 14.04 -0.86 -1.33
CA ARG A 68 13.69 -0.68 -2.75
C ARG A 68 12.26 -1.08 -3.03
N ARG A 69 11.79 -2.19 -2.47
CA ARG A 69 10.40 -2.64 -2.60
C ARG A 69 9.42 -1.65 -1.96
N LEU A 70 9.76 -1.10 -0.81
CA LEU A 70 8.94 -0.07 -0.17
C LEU A 70 8.79 1.18 -1.04
N VAL A 71 9.88 1.65 -1.65
CA VAL A 71 9.83 2.79 -2.59
C VAL A 71 8.94 2.47 -3.79
N ALA A 72 9.09 1.29 -4.39
CA ALA A 72 8.28 0.86 -5.53
C ALA A 72 6.80 0.74 -5.18
N LEU A 73 6.48 0.11 -4.03
CA LEU A 73 5.10 -0.03 -3.54
C LEU A 73 4.47 1.32 -3.21
N THR A 74 5.22 2.23 -2.61
CA THR A 74 4.74 3.59 -2.32
C THR A 74 4.38 4.33 -3.62
N ALA A 75 5.22 4.22 -4.64
CA ALA A 75 4.94 4.80 -5.97
C ALA A 75 3.71 4.16 -6.63
N GLU A 76 3.55 2.85 -6.52
CA GLU A 76 2.38 2.13 -7.04
C GLU A 76 1.09 2.55 -6.32
N ILE A 77 1.12 2.65 -4.99
CA ILE A 77 -0.02 3.14 -4.20
C ILE A 77 -0.41 4.55 -4.63
N GLN A 78 0.56 5.44 -4.83
CA GLN A 78 0.31 6.81 -5.29
C GLN A 78 -0.33 6.82 -6.68
N SER A 79 0.19 6.02 -7.60
CA SER A 79 -0.37 5.85 -8.95
C SER A 79 -1.80 5.30 -8.93
N LEU A 80 -2.06 4.29 -8.09
CA LEU A 80 -3.40 3.72 -7.93
C LEU A 80 -4.40 4.73 -7.32
N LYS A 81 -3.97 5.53 -6.36
CA LYS A 81 -4.80 6.60 -5.78
C LYS A 81 -5.17 7.65 -6.83
N GLU A 82 -4.21 8.09 -7.62
CA GLU A 82 -4.45 9.06 -8.72
C GLU A 82 -5.40 8.47 -9.76
N SER A 83 -5.21 7.22 -10.14
CA SER A 83 -6.08 6.50 -11.07
C SER A 83 -7.51 6.35 -10.53
N ARG A 84 -7.64 6.00 -9.24
CA ARG A 84 -8.93 5.94 -8.57
C ARG A 84 -9.64 7.29 -8.56
N ASP A 85 -8.92 8.35 -8.21
CA ASP A 85 -9.49 9.71 -8.14
C ASP A 85 -9.93 10.17 -9.53
N ALA A 86 -9.17 9.85 -10.58
CA ALA A 86 -9.56 10.13 -11.96
C ALA A 86 -10.84 9.38 -12.38
N VAL A 87 -10.97 8.10 -12.01
CA VAL A 87 -12.18 7.31 -12.29
C VAL A 87 -13.40 7.85 -11.54
N VAL A 88 -13.24 8.20 -10.28
CA VAL A 88 -14.30 8.80 -9.45
C VAL A 88 -14.75 10.13 -10.05
N GLN A 89 -13.82 11.00 -10.41
CA GLN A 89 -14.11 12.29 -11.03
C GLN A 89 -14.84 12.13 -12.37
N GLN A 90 -14.38 11.21 -13.20
CA GLN A 90 -15.02 10.91 -14.49
C GLN A 90 -16.44 10.37 -14.29
N GLY A 91 -16.66 9.52 -13.29
CA GLY A 91 -17.99 9.02 -12.95
C GLY A 91 -18.92 10.13 -12.50
N TYR A 92 -18.43 11.05 -11.67
CA TYR A 92 -19.17 12.23 -11.22
C TYR A 92 -19.55 13.15 -12.39
N GLU A 93 -18.63 13.44 -13.29
CA GLU A 93 -18.90 14.25 -14.49
C GLU A 93 -19.92 13.58 -15.42
N ARG A 94 -19.87 12.27 -15.56
CA ARG A 94 -20.88 11.50 -16.32
C ARG A 94 -22.27 11.62 -15.71
N GLU A 95 -22.40 11.46 -14.41
CA GLU A 95 -23.68 11.61 -13.69
C GLU A 95 -24.24 13.02 -13.86
N THR A 96 -23.40 14.04 -13.71
CA THR A 96 -23.78 15.44 -13.92
C THR A 96 -24.25 15.68 -15.36
N SER A 97 -23.56 15.15 -16.35
CA SER A 97 -23.92 15.27 -17.76
C SER A 97 -25.24 14.56 -18.08
N ILE A 98 -25.46 13.37 -17.54
CA ILE A 98 -26.70 12.61 -17.69
C ILE A 98 -27.86 13.37 -17.02
N ALA A 99 -27.69 13.89 -15.82
CA ALA A 99 -28.71 14.68 -15.14
C ALA A 99 -29.08 15.93 -15.92
N ALA A 100 -28.11 16.63 -16.52
CA ALA A 100 -28.35 17.79 -17.38
C ALA A 100 -29.17 17.42 -18.62
N ARG A 101 -28.85 16.29 -19.29
CA ARG A 101 -29.60 15.80 -20.44
C ARG A 101 -31.02 15.39 -20.10
N VAL A 102 -31.23 14.74 -18.97
CA VAL A 102 -32.56 14.37 -18.48
C VAL A 102 -33.39 15.63 -18.21
N GLY A 103 -32.81 16.66 -17.59
CA GLY A 103 -33.45 17.95 -17.36
C GLY A 103 -33.85 18.66 -18.65
N GLU A 104 -32.99 18.71 -19.65
CA GLU A 104 -33.28 19.29 -20.98
C GLU A 104 -34.41 18.54 -21.69
N THR A 105 -34.41 17.23 -21.62
CA THR A 105 -35.47 16.39 -22.20
C THR A 105 -36.82 16.63 -21.52
N ALA A 106 -36.83 16.71 -20.18
CA ALA A 106 -38.02 17.03 -19.40
C ALA A 106 -38.58 18.41 -19.75
N ASP A 107 -37.75 19.43 -19.90
CA ASP A 107 -38.12 20.77 -20.30
C ASP A 107 -38.71 20.80 -21.73
N THR A 108 -38.16 20.02 -22.66
CA THR A 108 -38.66 19.89 -24.02
C THR A 108 -40.04 19.27 -24.05
N ILE A 109 -40.28 18.22 -23.29
CA ILE A 109 -41.56 17.55 -23.13
C ILE A 109 -42.58 18.50 -22.52
N ASP A 110 -42.22 19.24 -21.52
CA ASP A 110 -43.05 20.20 -20.81
C ASP A 110 -43.49 21.37 -21.75
N ARG A 111 -42.56 21.91 -22.52
CA ARG A 111 -42.88 22.92 -23.57
C ARG A 111 -43.80 22.40 -24.66
N PHE A 112 -43.58 21.17 -25.10
CA PHE A 112 -44.45 20.53 -26.09
C PHE A 112 -45.85 20.30 -25.56
N ALA A 113 -46.02 19.85 -24.33
CA ALA A 113 -47.28 19.68 -23.64
C ALA A 113 -48.05 20.99 -23.50
N LYS A 114 -47.37 22.09 -23.16
CA LYS A 114 -47.96 23.43 -23.08
C LYS A 114 -48.41 23.91 -24.48
N SER A 115 -47.59 23.73 -25.48
CA SER A 115 -47.93 24.08 -26.88
C SER A 115 -49.18 23.36 -27.40
N LEU A 116 -49.31 22.06 -27.12
CA LEU A 116 -50.50 21.28 -27.45
C LEU A 116 -51.75 21.77 -26.70
N ASN A 117 -51.60 22.06 -25.40
CA ASN A 117 -52.70 22.54 -24.58
C ASN A 117 -53.21 23.89 -25.05
N ASP A 118 -52.33 24.82 -25.42
CA ASP A 118 -52.70 26.13 -25.97
C ASP A 118 -53.38 26.01 -27.34
N SER A 119 -52.90 25.10 -28.19
CA SER A 119 -53.52 24.80 -29.49
C SER A 119 -54.95 24.29 -29.33
N VAL A 120 -55.18 23.38 -28.41
CA VAL A 120 -56.52 22.85 -28.10
C VAL A 120 -57.46 23.93 -27.55
N ARG A 121 -56.94 24.83 -26.74
CA ARG A 121 -57.73 25.98 -26.23
C ARG A 121 -58.15 26.91 -27.34
N THR A 122 -57.28 27.22 -28.28
CA THR A 122 -57.57 28.09 -29.42
C THR A 122 -58.65 27.50 -30.30
N ASP A 123 -58.66 26.16 -30.53
CA ASP A 123 -59.71 25.50 -31.29
C ASP A 123 -61.04 25.43 -30.56
N ARG A 124 -61.09 25.51 -29.24
CA ARG A 124 -62.34 25.54 -28.47
C ARG A 124 -63.02 26.92 -28.47
N ASP A 125 -62.25 27.99 -28.55
CA ASP A 125 -62.71 29.37 -28.48
C ASP A 125 -63.04 29.96 -29.92
N GLY A 126 -62.75 29.19 -30.95
CA GLY A 126 -63.06 29.47 -32.30
C GLY A 126 -64.31 28.68 -32.75
#